data_2f790b96e15c5c7bf2766c0c355c2a20
#
_entry.id   2f790b96e15c5c7bf2766c0c355c2a20
#
_cell.length_a   1.000
_cell.length_b   1.000
_cell.length_c   1.000
_cell.angle_alpha   90.00
_cell.angle_beta   90.00
_cell.angle_gamma   90.00
#
_symmetry.space_group_name_H-M   'P 1'
#
loop_
_entity.id
_entity.type
_entity.pdbx_description
1 polymer ?
#
loop_
_entity_poly.entity_id
_entity_poly.type
_entity_poly.pdbx_seq_one_letter_code
_entity_poly.pdbx_strand_id
1 'polypeptide(L)'
;MSNILIALALWGIAFAVYTCCNKGLPRNCVRQQFRRYLIATIIASVPVAITGTDVCQPAIMAAGITSLAWIVTYPLLYHLSNRRTSTEYDNQIDPAFGIYLYGLLTGALVTIPYSVYPLALLETVLFAIPVTMWGYYFLSGECVDINDMKTLQQTDKHEVAEFFVSWKARFAVLGILLLTVLFISMSIATEFSTGIQEWWQTAIAAAAALFIAVYLWKPQRGLFSRTGIAVLYRSVKEYVAQNKRYKSEAEERIKNLNVTPAAEPFRKPSTIMFILGESATRDYMSAFSDTKVDTTPWMRTLLEDELHCTAFPNAYSCHVRTVQVLEKSLTEFNQYDGGEFFSSCSIVDIAHKLGMKAHCYSNQGYVGDVDTPVTLVANTSDVAKWTMQDKANQKTPYDEVLLDYLDEVDPTKDNFLVLHLMGNHFNFINRYPEYCRMWGKAEEYDNVTECNNSLHYTDATIKRFFEYAKEHLNLQAMVYMSDHGCTPTNSRRRTPTDFVNSRIPLMTWLSDEYIDIHPERVAALKSNSNKYWTNDLFYELMCGIFDIESDHFNKKNSLAHADYCHTRESLTIMEGEIKLTEDNG
;
A
#
# COMPACT_ATOMS: atom_id res chain seq x y z
N MET A 1 -10.15 -38.59 -27.28
CA MET A 1 -11.04 -37.44 -27.70
C MET A 1 -11.32 -36.47 -26.53
N SER A 2 -11.60 -36.97 -25.34
CA SER A 2 -11.93 -36.13 -24.18
C SER A 2 -10.83 -35.12 -23.76
N ASN A 3 -9.55 -35.50 -23.87
CA ASN A 3 -8.42 -34.65 -23.44
C ASN A 3 -8.15 -33.48 -24.39
N ILE A 4 -8.44 -33.64 -25.69
CA ILE A 4 -8.41 -32.55 -26.66
C ILE A 4 -9.56 -31.57 -26.40
N LEU A 5 -10.71 -32.07 -25.95
CA LEU A 5 -11.85 -31.21 -25.57
C LEU A 5 -11.52 -30.28 -24.38
N ILE A 6 -10.69 -30.74 -23.44
CA ILE A 6 -10.22 -29.86 -22.34
C ILE A 6 -9.38 -28.71 -22.93
N ALA A 7 -8.43 -29.00 -23.83
CA ALA A 7 -7.62 -27.95 -24.46
C ALA A 7 -8.47 -26.95 -25.26
N LEU A 8 -9.50 -27.43 -25.97
CA LEU A 8 -10.45 -26.56 -26.69
C LEU A 8 -11.32 -25.72 -25.74
N ALA A 9 -11.73 -26.31 -24.62
CA ALA A 9 -12.46 -25.57 -23.58
C ALA A 9 -11.58 -24.46 -22.96
N LEU A 10 -10.31 -24.76 -22.63
CA LEU A 10 -9.36 -23.76 -22.13
C LEU A 10 -9.14 -22.63 -23.14
N TRP A 11 -9.04 -22.93 -24.43
CA TRP A 11 -8.98 -21.93 -25.49
C TRP A 11 -10.24 -21.05 -25.52
N GLY A 12 -11.41 -21.64 -25.49
CA GLY A 12 -12.69 -20.92 -25.51
C GLY A 12 -12.82 -19.97 -24.30
N ILE A 13 -12.46 -20.46 -23.11
CA ILE A 13 -12.48 -19.67 -21.88
C ILE A 13 -11.42 -18.55 -21.93
N ALA A 14 -10.20 -18.85 -22.36
CA ALA A 14 -9.16 -17.83 -22.50
C ALA A 14 -9.57 -16.69 -23.43
N PHE A 15 -10.21 -17.03 -24.55
CA PHE A 15 -10.71 -16.05 -25.51
C PHE A 15 -11.91 -15.26 -24.93
N ALA A 16 -12.83 -15.91 -24.21
CA ALA A 16 -13.95 -15.27 -23.54
C ALA A 16 -13.47 -14.29 -22.46
N VAL A 17 -12.52 -14.70 -21.62
CA VAL A 17 -11.91 -13.83 -20.59
C VAL A 17 -11.25 -12.62 -21.24
N TYR A 18 -10.44 -12.84 -22.29
CA TYR A 18 -9.79 -11.74 -22.99
C TYR A 18 -10.80 -10.73 -23.56
N THR A 19 -11.86 -11.20 -24.22
CA THR A 19 -12.88 -10.30 -24.79
C THR A 19 -13.72 -9.60 -23.74
N CYS A 20 -13.96 -10.25 -22.60
CA CYS A 20 -14.67 -9.66 -21.46
C CYS A 20 -13.87 -8.52 -20.83
N CYS A 21 -12.58 -8.74 -20.60
CA CYS A 21 -11.68 -7.76 -19.98
C CYS A 21 -11.28 -6.60 -20.91
N ASN A 22 -11.48 -6.74 -22.22
CA ASN A 22 -11.03 -5.74 -23.21
C ASN A 22 -12.18 -5.27 -24.10
N LYS A 23 -13.27 -4.82 -23.49
CA LYS A 23 -14.42 -4.26 -24.23
C LYS A 23 -14.01 -3.00 -25.02
N GLY A 24 -14.37 -2.94 -26.28
CA GLY A 24 -14.12 -1.79 -27.15
C GLY A 24 -12.85 -1.86 -28.01
N LEU A 25 -12.06 -2.95 -27.93
CA LEU A 25 -10.91 -3.13 -28.80
C LEU A 25 -11.31 -3.25 -30.29
N PRO A 26 -10.46 -2.77 -31.23
CA PRO A 26 -10.65 -2.95 -32.66
C PRO A 26 -10.76 -4.43 -33.03
N ARG A 27 -11.65 -4.74 -33.98
CA ARG A 27 -11.88 -6.14 -34.47
C ARG A 27 -10.60 -6.85 -34.90
N ASN A 28 -9.61 -6.12 -35.42
CA ASN A 28 -8.33 -6.69 -35.83
C ASN A 28 -7.53 -7.24 -34.66
N CYS A 29 -7.52 -6.53 -33.51
CA CYS A 29 -6.86 -6.98 -32.28
C CYS A 29 -7.50 -8.28 -31.75
N VAL A 30 -8.83 -8.29 -31.68
CA VAL A 30 -9.60 -9.47 -31.24
C VAL A 30 -9.33 -10.67 -32.14
N ARG A 31 -9.33 -10.47 -33.49
CA ARG A 31 -9.04 -11.56 -34.46
C ARG A 31 -7.60 -12.06 -34.34
N GLN A 32 -6.65 -11.17 -34.10
CA GLN A 32 -5.25 -11.56 -33.91
C GLN A 32 -5.10 -12.39 -32.62
N GLN A 33 -5.75 -12.03 -31.54
CA GLN A 33 -5.67 -12.76 -30.27
C GLN A 33 -6.36 -14.12 -30.34
N PHE A 34 -7.49 -14.21 -31.02
CA PHE A 34 -8.14 -15.47 -31.34
C PHE A 34 -7.17 -16.47 -32.01
N ARG A 35 -6.45 -16.01 -33.04
CA ARG A 35 -5.45 -16.84 -33.74
C ARG A 35 -4.29 -17.23 -32.83
N ARG A 36 -3.80 -16.32 -31.98
CA ARG A 36 -2.69 -16.61 -31.07
C ARG A 36 -3.06 -17.70 -30.08
N TYR A 37 -4.23 -17.60 -29.45
CA TYR A 37 -4.70 -18.61 -28.50
C TYR A 37 -5.00 -19.94 -29.20
N LEU A 38 -5.52 -19.92 -30.42
CA LEU A 38 -5.74 -21.13 -31.21
C LEU A 38 -4.42 -21.85 -31.52
N ILE A 39 -3.39 -21.14 -31.97
CA ILE A 39 -2.05 -21.69 -32.21
C ILE A 39 -1.48 -22.27 -30.91
N ALA A 40 -1.57 -21.53 -29.78
CA ALA A 40 -1.13 -22.04 -28.49
C ALA A 40 -1.84 -23.35 -28.11
N THR A 41 -3.15 -23.43 -28.33
CA THR A 41 -3.94 -24.63 -28.06
C THR A 41 -3.54 -25.80 -28.93
N ILE A 42 -3.30 -25.57 -30.21
CA ILE A 42 -2.81 -26.62 -31.13
C ILE A 42 -1.48 -27.19 -30.62
N ILE A 43 -0.51 -26.33 -30.28
CA ILE A 43 0.79 -26.74 -29.75
C ILE A 43 0.63 -27.49 -28.43
N ALA A 44 -0.17 -26.94 -27.48
CA ALA A 44 -0.42 -27.53 -26.18
C ALA A 44 -1.16 -28.88 -26.25
N SER A 45 -1.91 -29.13 -27.34
CA SER A 45 -2.64 -30.40 -27.54
C SER A 45 -1.77 -31.51 -28.10
N VAL A 46 -0.59 -31.22 -28.67
CA VAL A 46 0.28 -32.21 -29.32
C VAL A 46 0.59 -33.40 -28.41
N PRO A 47 1.02 -33.25 -27.15
CA PRO A 47 1.34 -34.38 -26.28
C PRO A 47 0.16 -35.35 -26.13
N VAL A 48 -1.02 -34.79 -25.89
CA VAL A 48 -2.24 -35.55 -25.61
C VAL A 48 -2.82 -36.18 -26.90
N ALA A 49 -2.73 -35.46 -28.02
CA ALA A 49 -3.22 -35.96 -29.31
C ALA A 49 -2.43 -37.16 -29.82
N ILE A 50 -1.11 -37.17 -29.60
CA ILE A 50 -0.22 -38.22 -30.09
C ILE A 50 -0.31 -39.49 -29.24
N THR A 51 -0.59 -39.36 -27.94
CA THR A 51 -0.62 -40.50 -27.02
C THR A 51 -1.89 -41.33 -27.09
N GLY A 52 -2.92 -40.88 -27.81
CA GLY A 52 -4.18 -41.60 -27.98
C GLY A 52 -4.93 -41.89 -26.67
N THR A 53 -4.67 -41.14 -25.61
CA THR A 53 -5.37 -41.33 -24.32
C THR A 53 -6.84 -40.94 -24.49
N ASP A 54 -7.70 -41.93 -24.53
CA ASP A 54 -9.13 -41.75 -24.72
C ASP A 54 -9.92 -41.43 -23.43
N VAL A 55 -9.28 -41.55 -22.30
CA VAL A 55 -9.92 -41.38 -20.98
C VAL A 55 -9.42 -40.11 -20.28
N CYS A 56 -10.37 -39.31 -19.82
CA CYS A 56 -10.09 -38.16 -18.96
C CYS A 56 -9.70 -38.65 -17.57
N GLN A 57 -8.41 -38.83 -17.35
CA GLN A 57 -7.91 -39.28 -16.05
C GLN A 57 -7.80 -38.11 -15.08
N PRO A 58 -7.94 -38.32 -13.75
CA PRO A 58 -7.87 -37.26 -12.75
C PRO A 58 -6.60 -36.40 -12.84
N ALA A 59 -5.45 -36.95 -13.17
CA ALA A 59 -4.22 -36.17 -13.36
C ALA A 59 -4.30 -35.17 -14.54
N ILE A 60 -4.93 -35.54 -15.67
CA ILE A 60 -5.17 -34.64 -16.80
C ILE A 60 -6.24 -33.60 -16.43
N MET A 61 -7.22 -33.97 -15.63
CA MET A 61 -8.21 -33.04 -15.06
C MET A 61 -7.53 -32.03 -14.14
N ALA A 62 -6.62 -32.46 -13.27
CA ALA A 62 -5.85 -31.59 -12.40
C ALA A 62 -5.02 -30.57 -13.18
N ALA A 63 -4.32 -31.02 -14.25
CA ALA A 63 -3.61 -30.14 -15.17
C ALA A 63 -4.55 -29.11 -15.84
N GLY A 64 -5.76 -29.55 -16.24
CA GLY A 64 -6.79 -28.68 -16.80
C GLY A 64 -7.29 -27.64 -15.81
N ILE A 65 -7.56 -28.01 -14.57
CA ILE A 65 -8.03 -27.13 -13.51
C ILE A 65 -6.96 -26.11 -13.12
N THR A 66 -5.69 -26.55 -12.98
CA THR A 66 -4.56 -25.65 -12.71
C THR A 66 -4.43 -24.62 -13.84
N SER A 67 -4.47 -25.07 -15.08
CA SER A 67 -4.39 -24.21 -16.27
C SER A 67 -5.55 -23.23 -16.35
N LEU A 68 -6.78 -23.68 -16.06
CA LEU A 68 -7.97 -22.84 -15.99
C LEU A 68 -7.82 -21.75 -14.91
N ALA A 69 -7.32 -22.12 -13.74
CA ALA A 69 -7.10 -21.15 -12.66
C ALA A 69 -6.15 -20.02 -13.10
N TRP A 70 -5.06 -20.33 -13.80
CA TRP A 70 -4.15 -19.31 -14.36
C TRP A 70 -4.79 -18.47 -15.47
N ILE A 71 -5.61 -19.08 -16.33
CA ILE A 71 -6.31 -18.37 -17.42
C ILE A 71 -7.23 -17.29 -16.88
N VAL A 72 -7.96 -17.59 -15.80
CA VAL A 72 -9.07 -16.71 -15.34
C VAL A 72 -8.67 -15.75 -14.23
N THR A 73 -7.73 -16.13 -13.36
CA THR A 73 -7.56 -15.44 -12.07
C THR A 73 -7.10 -14.00 -12.23
N TYR A 74 -5.86 -13.79 -12.68
CA TYR A 74 -5.32 -12.43 -12.69
C TYR A 74 -6.08 -11.49 -13.64
N PRO A 75 -6.42 -11.89 -14.90
CA PRO A 75 -7.17 -11.02 -15.79
C PRO A 75 -8.56 -10.62 -15.25
N LEU A 76 -9.30 -11.58 -14.67
CA LEU A 76 -10.62 -11.27 -14.12
C LEU A 76 -10.54 -10.44 -12.84
N LEU A 77 -9.65 -10.77 -11.90
CA LEU A 77 -9.48 -10.03 -10.68
C LEU A 77 -9.05 -8.59 -10.96
N TYR A 78 -8.11 -8.40 -11.89
CA TYR A 78 -7.68 -7.10 -12.33
C TYR A 78 -8.82 -6.28 -12.96
N HIS A 79 -9.63 -6.91 -13.81
CA HIS A 79 -10.79 -6.28 -14.43
C HIS A 79 -11.90 -5.95 -13.41
N LEU A 80 -12.20 -6.87 -12.48
CA LEU A 80 -13.22 -6.69 -11.45
C LEU A 80 -12.85 -5.61 -10.42
N SER A 81 -11.57 -5.38 -10.19
CA SER A 81 -11.06 -4.33 -9.31
C SER A 81 -11.10 -2.93 -9.95
N ASN A 82 -11.66 -2.77 -11.16
CA ASN A 82 -11.72 -1.51 -11.91
C ASN A 82 -10.38 -0.77 -12.06
N ARG A 83 -9.26 -1.48 -12.02
CA ARG A 83 -7.95 -0.88 -12.18
C ARG A 83 -7.76 -0.47 -13.63
N ARG A 84 -7.68 0.83 -13.87
CA ARG A 84 -7.59 1.43 -15.21
C ARG A 84 -6.16 1.55 -15.71
N THR A 85 -5.18 1.53 -14.83
CA THR A 85 -3.80 1.87 -15.18
C THR A 85 -2.79 0.97 -14.46
N SER A 86 -2.40 -0.13 -15.09
CA SER A 86 -1.04 -0.59 -15.00
C SER A 86 -0.55 -0.75 -16.43
N THR A 87 0.29 0.15 -16.85
CA THR A 87 0.99 0.09 -18.14
C THR A 87 1.89 -1.14 -18.25
N GLU A 88 2.12 -1.85 -17.14
CA GLU A 88 3.00 -3.00 -17.05
C GLU A 88 2.29 -4.35 -17.23
N TYR A 89 0.99 -4.45 -16.92
CA TYR A 89 0.26 -5.70 -17.02
C TYR A 89 -0.42 -5.89 -18.37
N ASP A 90 -0.03 -6.97 -19.06
CA ASP A 90 -0.64 -7.39 -20.33
C ASP A 90 -1.58 -8.58 -20.07
N ASN A 91 -2.88 -8.32 -19.98
CA ASN A 91 -3.92 -9.32 -19.70
C ASN A 91 -4.08 -10.43 -20.76
N GLN A 92 -3.30 -10.38 -21.84
CA GLN A 92 -3.21 -11.45 -22.85
C GLN A 92 -2.28 -12.58 -22.41
N ILE A 93 -1.39 -12.31 -21.48
CA ILE A 93 -0.27 -13.19 -21.12
C ILE A 93 -0.72 -14.37 -20.26
N ASP A 94 -1.47 -14.11 -19.17
CA ASP A 94 -1.91 -15.16 -18.26
C ASP A 94 -2.79 -16.22 -18.94
N PRO A 95 -3.76 -15.86 -19.80
CA PRO A 95 -4.50 -16.85 -20.57
C PRO A 95 -3.62 -17.68 -21.50
N ALA A 96 -2.65 -17.05 -22.18
CA ALA A 96 -1.70 -17.78 -23.04
C ALA A 96 -0.81 -18.71 -22.21
N PHE A 97 -0.32 -18.24 -21.05
CA PHE A 97 0.46 -19.05 -20.11
C PHE A 97 -0.31 -20.29 -19.66
N GLY A 98 -1.57 -20.13 -19.24
CA GLY A 98 -2.42 -21.25 -18.81
C GLY A 98 -2.64 -22.28 -19.91
N ILE A 99 -2.84 -21.87 -21.18
CA ILE A 99 -2.95 -22.81 -22.31
C ILE A 99 -1.66 -23.63 -22.49
N TYR A 100 -0.50 -22.98 -22.52
CA TYR A 100 0.78 -23.67 -22.66
C TYR A 100 1.11 -24.53 -21.42
N LEU A 101 0.72 -24.07 -20.22
CA LEU A 101 0.90 -24.84 -18.98
C LEU A 101 0.18 -26.20 -19.06
N TYR A 102 -1.04 -26.25 -19.60
CA TYR A 102 -1.75 -27.51 -19.84
C TYR A 102 -0.93 -28.47 -20.72
N GLY A 103 -0.38 -27.95 -21.83
CA GLY A 103 0.45 -28.77 -22.73
C GLY A 103 1.74 -29.28 -22.09
N LEU A 104 2.36 -28.45 -21.20
CA LEU A 104 3.55 -28.88 -20.47
C LEU A 104 3.23 -29.97 -19.46
N LEU A 105 2.21 -29.75 -18.61
CA LEU A 105 1.82 -30.70 -17.55
C LEU A 105 1.40 -32.04 -18.15
N THR A 106 0.54 -32.01 -19.16
CA THR A 106 0.11 -33.24 -19.86
C THR A 106 1.27 -33.90 -20.62
N GLY A 107 2.15 -33.12 -21.25
CA GLY A 107 3.36 -33.63 -21.90
C GLY A 107 4.30 -34.35 -20.94
N ALA A 108 4.53 -33.78 -19.75
CA ALA A 108 5.33 -34.42 -18.72
C ALA A 108 4.67 -35.71 -18.19
N LEU A 109 3.35 -35.66 -17.97
CA LEU A 109 2.57 -36.85 -17.53
C LEU A 109 2.71 -38.03 -18.49
N VAL A 110 2.67 -37.77 -19.81
CA VAL A 110 2.70 -38.85 -20.82
C VAL A 110 4.10 -39.31 -21.20
N THR A 111 5.15 -38.53 -20.94
CA THR A 111 6.51 -38.81 -21.38
C THR A 111 7.44 -39.29 -20.28
N ILE A 112 7.20 -38.89 -19.02
CA ILE A 112 8.09 -39.19 -17.90
C ILE A 112 7.43 -40.22 -16.98
N PRO A 113 7.98 -41.43 -16.86
CA PRO A 113 7.46 -42.43 -15.93
C PRO A 113 7.42 -41.90 -14.50
N TYR A 114 6.38 -42.23 -13.75
CA TYR A 114 6.17 -41.80 -12.36
C TYR A 114 6.11 -40.28 -12.13
N SER A 115 5.97 -39.48 -13.19
CA SER A 115 5.89 -38.04 -13.11
C SER A 115 4.66 -37.53 -12.35
N VAL A 116 3.63 -38.34 -12.16
CA VAL A 116 2.41 -38.00 -11.40
C VAL A 116 2.73 -37.41 -10.04
N TYR A 117 3.65 -37.99 -9.27
CA TYR A 117 3.97 -37.54 -7.91
C TYR A 117 4.66 -36.15 -7.89
N PRO A 118 5.79 -35.93 -8.60
CA PRO A 118 6.41 -34.60 -8.62
C PRO A 118 5.51 -33.54 -9.31
N LEU A 119 4.71 -33.94 -10.30
CA LEU A 119 3.77 -33.03 -10.95
C LEU A 119 2.62 -32.67 -10.02
N ALA A 120 2.08 -33.59 -9.23
CA ALA A 120 1.04 -33.28 -8.25
C ALA A 120 1.52 -32.22 -7.23
N LEU A 121 2.79 -32.29 -6.81
CA LEU A 121 3.38 -31.26 -5.94
C LEU A 121 3.50 -29.92 -6.67
N LEU A 122 4.02 -29.91 -7.89
CA LEU A 122 4.15 -28.71 -8.73
C LEU A 122 2.77 -28.07 -9.00
N GLU A 123 1.80 -28.88 -9.42
CA GLU A 123 0.43 -28.43 -9.70
C GLU A 123 -0.23 -27.86 -8.46
N THR A 124 0.01 -28.45 -7.27
CA THR A 124 -0.50 -27.94 -6.00
C THR A 124 0.03 -26.53 -5.73
N VAL A 125 1.33 -26.29 -5.91
CA VAL A 125 1.92 -24.95 -5.75
C VAL A 125 1.35 -23.97 -6.78
N LEU A 126 1.27 -24.39 -8.04
CA LEU A 126 0.73 -23.57 -9.13
C LEU A 126 -0.77 -23.26 -8.95
N PHE A 127 -1.53 -24.15 -8.35
CA PHE A 127 -2.96 -23.96 -8.08
C PHE A 127 -3.20 -23.09 -6.84
N ALA A 128 -2.36 -23.24 -5.80
CA ALA A 128 -2.48 -22.47 -4.56
C ALA A 128 -2.36 -20.95 -4.81
N ILE A 129 -1.50 -20.53 -5.76
CA ILE A 129 -1.32 -19.11 -6.10
C ILE A 129 -2.65 -18.45 -6.54
N PRO A 130 -3.33 -18.90 -7.60
CA PRO A 130 -4.65 -18.39 -8.00
C PRO A 130 -5.69 -18.43 -6.89
N VAL A 131 -5.77 -19.53 -6.13
CA VAL A 131 -6.76 -19.67 -5.06
C VAL A 131 -6.52 -18.65 -3.95
N THR A 132 -5.27 -18.40 -3.59
CA THR A 132 -4.91 -17.36 -2.60
C THR A 132 -5.29 -15.97 -3.10
N MET A 133 -5.08 -15.67 -4.37
CA MET A 133 -5.47 -14.39 -4.97
C MET A 133 -6.99 -14.17 -4.94
N TRP A 134 -7.78 -15.20 -5.22
CA TRP A 134 -9.24 -15.15 -5.06
C TRP A 134 -9.65 -14.97 -3.60
N GLY A 135 -8.99 -15.68 -2.67
CA GLY A 135 -9.20 -15.51 -1.23
C GLY A 135 -8.97 -14.07 -0.78
N TYR A 136 -7.89 -13.45 -1.25
CA TYR A 136 -7.60 -12.03 -0.99
C TYR A 136 -8.69 -11.11 -1.56
N TYR A 137 -9.10 -11.33 -2.82
CA TYR A 137 -10.17 -10.55 -3.46
C TYR A 137 -11.49 -10.63 -2.68
N PHE A 138 -11.89 -11.80 -2.19
CA PHE A 138 -13.10 -11.94 -1.37
C PHE A 138 -13.02 -11.19 -0.03
N LEU A 139 -11.81 -10.96 0.47
CA LEU A 139 -11.60 -10.21 1.71
C LEU A 139 -11.51 -8.70 1.47
N SER A 140 -10.74 -8.27 0.48
CA SER A 140 -10.42 -6.86 0.21
C SER A 140 -11.37 -6.21 -0.81
N GLY A 141 -11.91 -6.99 -1.75
CA GLY A 141 -12.64 -6.49 -2.93
C GLY A 141 -11.73 -6.05 -4.07
N GLU A 142 -10.42 -6.22 -3.94
CA GLU A 142 -9.40 -5.77 -4.89
C GLU A 142 -8.45 -6.88 -5.32
N CYS A 143 -7.85 -6.75 -6.50
CA CYS A 143 -6.76 -7.61 -6.93
C CYS A 143 -5.48 -7.25 -6.18
N VAL A 144 -4.70 -8.25 -5.81
CA VAL A 144 -3.37 -8.04 -5.19
C VAL A 144 -2.49 -7.22 -6.11
N ASP A 145 -1.93 -6.14 -5.58
CA ASP A 145 -1.00 -5.26 -6.29
C ASP A 145 0.34 -5.10 -5.55
N ILE A 146 1.23 -4.27 -6.09
CA ILE A 146 2.52 -3.97 -5.47
C ILE A 146 2.35 -3.29 -4.11
N ASN A 147 1.32 -2.46 -3.96
CA ASN A 147 1.06 -1.73 -2.73
C ASN A 147 0.59 -2.68 -1.61
N ASP A 148 -0.21 -3.70 -1.97
CA ASP A 148 -0.58 -4.78 -1.04
C ASP A 148 0.64 -5.56 -0.59
N MET A 149 1.56 -5.85 -1.52
CA MET A 149 2.78 -6.58 -1.21
C MET A 149 3.75 -5.74 -0.35
N LYS A 150 3.84 -4.43 -0.60
CA LYS A 150 4.57 -3.50 0.26
C LYS A 150 3.97 -3.52 1.68
N THR A 151 2.66 -3.39 1.79
CA THR A 151 1.94 -3.45 3.07
C THR A 151 2.16 -4.79 3.79
N LEU A 152 2.05 -5.93 3.08
CA LEU A 152 2.31 -7.25 3.65
C LEU A 152 3.73 -7.42 4.21
N GLN A 153 4.74 -6.82 3.56
CA GLN A 153 6.11 -6.84 4.06
C GLN A 153 6.29 -6.00 5.33
N GLN A 154 5.41 -5.02 5.54
CA GLN A 154 5.45 -4.06 6.64
C GLN A 154 4.53 -4.46 7.80
N THR A 155 3.60 -5.39 7.56
CA THR A 155 2.64 -5.87 8.56
C THR A 155 3.36 -6.68 9.62
N ASP A 156 3.27 -6.26 10.87
CA ASP A 156 3.85 -6.98 11.99
C ASP A 156 2.99 -8.20 12.41
N LYS A 157 3.50 -9.04 13.31
CA LYS A 157 2.80 -10.24 13.78
C LYS A 157 1.50 -9.92 14.53
N HIS A 158 1.40 -8.75 15.15
CA HIS A 158 0.19 -8.33 15.87
C HIS A 158 -0.91 -7.92 14.90
N GLU A 159 -0.58 -7.14 13.87
CA GLU A 159 -1.52 -6.80 12.80
C GLU A 159 -2.02 -8.05 12.07
N VAL A 160 -1.11 -9.00 11.78
CA VAL A 160 -1.48 -10.31 11.23
C VAL A 160 -2.44 -11.04 12.17
N ALA A 161 -2.16 -11.08 13.47
CA ALA A 161 -3.03 -11.72 14.45
C ALA A 161 -4.41 -11.02 14.54
N GLU A 162 -4.43 -9.68 14.53
CA GLU A 162 -5.67 -8.89 14.50
C GLU A 162 -6.50 -9.15 13.23
N PHE A 163 -5.83 -9.30 12.07
CA PHE A 163 -6.51 -9.69 10.83
C PHE A 163 -7.22 -11.04 10.96
N PHE A 164 -6.58 -12.03 11.60
CA PHE A 164 -7.17 -13.35 11.84
C PHE A 164 -8.21 -13.41 12.97
N VAL A 165 -8.46 -12.35 13.71
CA VAL A 165 -9.62 -12.26 14.60
C VAL A 165 -10.92 -12.32 13.80
N SER A 166 -10.92 -11.83 12.57
CA SER A 166 -12.08 -11.87 11.68
C SER A 166 -12.48 -13.30 11.30
N TRP A 167 -13.75 -13.64 11.50
CA TRP A 167 -14.31 -14.90 11.03
C TRP A 167 -14.20 -15.08 9.51
N LYS A 168 -14.34 -13.99 8.72
CA LYS A 168 -14.19 -14.01 7.26
C LYS A 168 -12.78 -14.43 6.84
N ALA A 169 -11.74 -13.90 7.49
CA ALA A 169 -10.36 -14.29 7.22
C ALA A 169 -10.11 -15.76 7.55
N ARG A 170 -10.62 -16.24 8.69
CA ARG A 170 -10.51 -17.66 9.07
C ARG A 170 -11.22 -18.59 8.07
N PHE A 171 -12.42 -18.22 7.61
CA PHE A 171 -13.13 -19.01 6.60
C PHE A 171 -12.43 -18.99 5.24
N ALA A 172 -11.84 -17.85 4.83
CA ALA A 172 -11.08 -17.80 3.59
C ALA A 172 -9.86 -18.73 3.64
N VAL A 173 -9.08 -18.68 4.73
CA VAL A 173 -7.92 -19.57 4.92
C VAL A 173 -8.34 -21.04 4.97
N LEU A 174 -9.39 -21.37 5.70
CA LEU A 174 -9.92 -22.73 5.74
C LEU A 174 -10.37 -23.20 4.36
N GLY A 175 -11.04 -22.34 3.59
CA GLY A 175 -11.45 -22.62 2.21
C GLY A 175 -10.25 -22.89 1.30
N ILE A 176 -9.19 -22.08 1.37
CA ILE A 176 -7.95 -22.28 0.63
C ILE A 176 -7.32 -23.63 0.99
N LEU A 177 -7.22 -23.94 2.28
CA LEU A 177 -6.65 -25.21 2.75
C LEU A 177 -7.47 -26.41 2.27
N LEU A 178 -8.81 -26.37 2.39
CA LEU A 178 -9.69 -27.44 1.92
C LEU A 178 -9.57 -27.64 0.41
N LEU A 179 -9.60 -26.57 -0.39
CA LEU A 179 -9.46 -26.66 -1.84
C LEU A 179 -8.09 -27.23 -2.22
N THR A 180 -7.03 -26.83 -1.53
CA THR A 180 -5.68 -27.33 -1.75
C THR A 180 -5.59 -28.83 -1.42
N VAL A 181 -6.15 -29.26 -0.29
CA VAL A 181 -6.17 -30.69 0.11
C VAL A 181 -6.99 -31.53 -0.86
N LEU A 182 -8.18 -31.05 -1.29
CA LEU A 182 -9.00 -31.73 -2.30
C LEU A 182 -8.25 -31.86 -3.62
N PHE A 183 -7.54 -30.80 -4.03
CA PHE A 183 -6.75 -30.81 -5.26
C PHE A 183 -5.58 -31.80 -5.17
N ILE A 184 -4.82 -31.84 -4.08
CA ILE A 184 -3.77 -32.84 -3.84
C ILE A 184 -4.34 -34.26 -3.91
N SER A 185 -5.46 -34.50 -3.21
CA SER A 185 -6.10 -35.81 -3.19
C SER A 185 -6.51 -36.27 -4.59
N MET A 186 -7.05 -35.34 -5.41
CA MET A 186 -7.42 -35.63 -6.79
C MET A 186 -6.18 -35.91 -7.66
N SER A 187 -5.09 -35.16 -7.49
CA SER A 187 -3.86 -35.33 -8.26
C SER A 187 -3.14 -36.64 -7.98
N ILE A 188 -3.19 -37.14 -6.71
CA ILE A 188 -2.51 -38.36 -6.27
C ILE A 188 -3.36 -39.62 -6.52
N ALA A 189 -4.68 -39.52 -6.57
CA ALA A 189 -5.62 -40.66 -6.64
C ALA A 189 -5.56 -41.49 -7.94
N THR A 190 -4.58 -41.27 -8.79
CA THR A 190 -4.58 -41.83 -10.14
C THR A 190 -3.43 -42.81 -10.37
N GLU A 191 -3.76 -44.01 -10.81
CA GLU A 191 -2.87 -44.84 -11.60
C GLU A 191 -2.89 -44.34 -13.05
N PHE A 192 -1.81 -43.66 -13.45
CA PHE A 192 -1.66 -43.16 -14.82
C PHE A 192 -0.96 -44.18 -15.68
N SER A 193 -1.66 -44.84 -16.59
CA SER A 193 -1.07 -45.65 -17.64
C SER A 193 -0.92 -44.81 -18.91
N THR A 194 0.29 -44.66 -19.41
CA THR A 194 0.51 -44.01 -20.69
C THR A 194 -0.01 -44.90 -21.83
N GLY A 195 -0.88 -44.37 -22.67
CA GLY A 195 -1.31 -45.05 -23.90
C GLY A 195 -0.25 -45.07 -25.01
N ILE A 196 1.01 -44.76 -24.68
CA ILE A 196 2.13 -44.73 -25.63
C ILE A 196 2.56 -46.16 -25.95
N GLN A 197 2.46 -46.54 -27.22
CA GLN A 197 2.89 -47.84 -27.69
C GLN A 197 4.17 -47.77 -28.51
N GLU A 198 4.48 -46.62 -29.12
CA GLU A 198 5.59 -46.43 -30.05
C GLU A 198 6.57 -45.35 -29.55
N TRP A 199 7.89 -45.63 -29.69
CA TRP A 199 8.93 -44.69 -29.23
C TRP A 199 8.87 -43.30 -29.88
N TRP A 200 8.44 -43.22 -31.16
CA TRP A 200 8.32 -41.96 -31.88
C TRP A 200 7.21 -41.05 -31.31
N GLN A 201 6.14 -41.63 -30.77
CA GLN A 201 5.08 -40.88 -30.07
C GLN A 201 5.63 -40.21 -28.82
N THR A 202 6.41 -40.95 -28.02
CA THR A 202 7.11 -40.40 -26.86
C THR A 202 8.08 -39.30 -27.26
N ALA A 203 8.84 -39.49 -28.34
CA ALA A 203 9.80 -38.50 -28.82
C ALA A 203 9.12 -37.18 -29.24
N ILE A 204 8.01 -37.25 -29.98
CA ILE A 204 7.27 -36.04 -30.40
C ILE A 204 6.62 -35.36 -29.18
N ALA A 205 5.99 -36.10 -28.27
CA ALA A 205 5.38 -35.54 -27.07
C ALA A 205 6.43 -34.86 -26.15
N ALA A 206 7.60 -35.51 -25.98
CA ALA A 206 8.72 -34.96 -25.24
C ALA A 206 9.30 -33.69 -25.91
N ALA A 207 9.45 -33.70 -27.24
CA ALA A 207 9.93 -32.53 -27.98
C ALA A 207 8.94 -31.35 -27.84
N ALA A 208 7.64 -31.61 -27.94
CA ALA A 208 6.62 -30.60 -27.73
C ALA A 208 6.63 -30.05 -26.30
N ALA A 209 6.71 -30.92 -25.26
CA ALA A 209 6.80 -30.51 -23.87
C ALA A 209 8.07 -29.68 -23.60
N LEU A 210 9.22 -30.09 -24.14
CA LEU A 210 10.47 -29.34 -24.02
C LEU A 210 10.39 -27.97 -24.70
N PHE A 211 9.82 -27.92 -25.90
CA PHE A 211 9.58 -26.64 -26.59
C PHE A 211 8.72 -25.70 -25.74
N ILE A 212 7.62 -26.21 -25.20
CA ILE A 212 6.74 -25.44 -24.32
C ILE A 212 7.49 -25.00 -23.06
N ALA A 213 8.24 -25.89 -22.40
CA ALA A 213 9.02 -25.55 -21.21
C ALA A 213 10.00 -24.40 -21.49
N VAL A 214 10.77 -24.49 -22.58
CA VAL A 214 11.69 -23.43 -23.01
C VAL A 214 10.94 -22.12 -23.26
N TYR A 215 9.80 -22.19 -23.97
CA TYR A 215 9.00 -21.02 -24.26
C TYR A 215 8.42 -20.35 -22.99
N LEU A 216 7.99 -21.14 -22.02
CA LEU A 216 7.46 -20.65 -20.77
C LEU A 216 8.54 -20.03 -19.87
N TRP A 217 9.70 -20.67 -19.73
CA TRP A 217 10.71 -20.30 -18.72
C TRP A 217 12.02 -19.74 -19.29
N LYS A 218 12.06 -19.36 -20.56
CA LYS A 218 13.25 -18.69 -21.09
C LYS A 218 13.60 -17.46 -20.23
N PRO A 219 14.85 -17.35 -19.71
CA PRO A 219 15.23 -16.23 -18.86
C PRO A 219 14.91 -14.88 -19.52
N GLN A 220 14.32 -13.95 -18.75
CA GLN A 220 13.92 -12.60 -19.14
C GLN A 220 12.88 -12.48 -20.28
N ARG A 221 12.69 -13.49 -21.10
CA ARG A 221 11.81 -13.47 -22.29
C ARG A 221 10.73 -14.55 -22.28
N GLY A 222 10.73 -15.42 -21.29
CA GLY A 222 9.73 -16.48 -21.16
C GLY A 222 8.35 -15.92 -20.84
N LEU A 223 7.33 -16.67 -21.23
CA LEU A 223 5.95 -16.23 -21.03
C LEU A 223 5.63 -16.05 -19.53
N PHE A 224 6.16 -16.93 -18.66
CA PHE A 224 6.00 -16.84 -17.20
C PHE A 224 6.47 -15.50 -16.63
N SER A 225 7.63 -14.99 -17.09
CA SER A 225 8.18 -13.74 -16.57
C SER A 225 7.31 -12.50 -16.85
N ARG A 226 6.29 -12.65 -17.69
CA ARG A 226 5.35 -11.61 -18.10
C ARG A 226 3.94 -11.82 -17.54
N THR A 227 3.69 -12.91 -16.79
CA THR A 227 2.42 -13.10 -16.06
C THR A 227 2.24 -12.07 -14.97
N GLY A 228 1.00 -11.77 -14.58
CA GLY A 228 0.71 -10.78 -13.56
C GLY A 228 1.44 -11.03 -12.24
N ILE A 229 1.50 -12.28 -11.78
CA ILE A 229 2.22 -12.63 -10.54
C ILE A 229 3.74 -12.44 -10.66
N ALA A 230 4.33 -12.73 -11.82
CA ALA A 230 5.76 -12.54 -12.04
C ALA A 230 6.15 -11.06 -12.17
N VAL A 231 5.28 -10.25 -12.76
CA VAL A 231 5.42 -8.79 -12.79
C VAL A 231 5.38 -8.26 -11.36
N LEU A 232 4.37 -8.64 -10.59
CA LEU A 232 4.23 -8.24 -9.18
C LEU A 232 5.48 -8.62 -8.35
N TYR A 233 5.96 -9.86 -8.45
CA TYR A 233 7.18 -10.31 -7.75
C TYR A 233 8.41 -9.47 -8.13
N ARG A 234 8.56 -9.13 -9.40
CA ARG A 234 9.68 -8.32 -9.88
C ARG A 234 9.62 -6.91 -9.32
N SER A 235 8.45 -6.28 -9.36
CA SER A 235 8.25 -4.93 -8.80
C SER A 235 8.57 -4.88 -7.30
N VAL A 236 8.17 -5.89 -6.54
CA VAL A 236 8.53 -6.00 -5.11
C VAL A 236 10.04 -6.14 -4.92
N LYS A 237 10.70 -6.98 -5.73
CA LYS A 237 12.16 -7.16 -5.66
C LYS A 237 12.91 -5.88 -6.00
N GLU A 238 12.46 -5.14 -7.00
CA GLU A 238 13.02 -3.84 -7.39
C GLU A 238 12.84 -2.83 -6.26
N TYR A 239 11.66 -2.78 -5.64
CA TYR A 239 11.38 -1.92 -4.49
C TYR A 239 12.35 -2.19 -3.31
N VAL A 240 12.56 -3.46 -2.94
CA VAL A 240 13.50 -3.83 -1.86
C VAL A 240 14.94 -3.42 -2.21
N ALA A 241 15.35 -3.55 -3.48
CA ALA A 241 16.67 -3.13 -3.91
C ALA A 241 16.84 -1.60 -3.84
N GLN A 242 15.81 -0.86 -4.20
CA GLN A 242 15.77 0.61 -4.14
C GLN A 242 15.81 1.11 -2.69
N ASN A 243 15.12 0.45 -1.75
CA ASN A 243 15.19 0.77 -0.32
C ASN A 243 16.64 0.73 0.21
N LYS A 244 17.40 -0.30 -0.18
CA LYS A 244 18.81 -0.40 0.21
C LYS A 244 19.66 0.75 -0.37
N ARG A 245 19.34 1.14 -1.59
CA ARG A 245 20.01 2.24 -2.28
C ARG A 245 19.75 3.58 -1.59
N TYR A 246 18.52 3.87 -1.18
CA TYR A 246 18.16 5.11 -0.47
C TYR A 246 19.05 5.37 0.75
N LYS A 247 19.31 4.33 1.56
CA LYS A 247 20.20 4.41 2.73
C LYS A 247 21.64 4.68 2.33
N SER A 248 22.14 3.98 1.31
CA SER A 248 23.55 4.12 0.89
C SER A 248 23.87 5.47 0.25
N GLU A 249 22.87 6.16 -0.31
CA GLU A 249 23.01 7.44 -0.99
C GLU A 249 22.62 8.65 -0.11
N ALA A 250 22.23 8.43 1.16
CA ALA A 250 21.77 9.49 2.04
C ALA A 250 22.82 10.61 2.23
N GLU A 251 24.08 10.25 2.46
CA GLU A 251 25.16 11.25 2.65
C GLU A 251 25.39 12.09 1.39
N GLU A 252 25.33 11.49 0.21
CA GLU A 252 25.51 12.19 -1.06
C GLU A 252 24.32 13.11 -1.35
N ARG A 253 23.09 12.66 -1.08
CA ARG A 253 21.87 13.43 -1.22
C ARG A 253 21.90 14.67 -0.32
N ILE A 254 22.21 14.51 0.98
CA ILE A 254 22.35 15.63 1.91
C ILE A 254 23.47 16.57 1.48
N LYS A 255 24.60 16.07 1.00
CA LYS A 255 25.72 16.91 0.55
C LYS A 255 25.32 17.83 -0.61
N ASN A 256 24.53 17.33 -1.54
CA ASN A 256 24.11 18.07 -2.74
C ASN A 256 22.92 19.01 -2.49
N LEU A 257 22.21 18.83 -1.39
CA LEU A 257 21.07 19.67 -0.99
C LEU A 257 21.55 21.05 -0.53
N ASN A 258 21.06 22.11 -1.18
CA ASN A 258 21.32 23.49 -0.81
C ASN A 258 20.10 24.06 -0.06
N VAL A 259 20.30 24.46 1.20
CA VAL A 259 19.27 25.07 2.04
C VAL A 259 19.86 26.28 2.73
N THR A 260 19.15 27.40 2.66
CA THR A 260 19.46 28.62 3.40
C THR A 260 18.23 29.09 4.16
N PRO A 261 18.34 29.41 5.47
CA PRO A 261 17.26 30.06 6.19
C PRO A 261 16.88 31.38 5.53
N ALA A 262 15.61 31.68 5.43
CA ALA A 262 15.11 32.95 4.86
C ALA A 262 14.96 34.05 5.92
N ALA A 263 14.94 33.69 7.21
CA ALA A 263 14.78 34.61 8.33
C ALA A 263 15.90 34.45 9.37
N GLU A 264 15.91 35.38 10.34
CA GLU A 264 16.81 35.34 11.49
C GLU A 264 16.46 34.14 12.42
N PRO A 265 17.46 33.55 13.09
CA PRO A 265 17.24 32.44 14.01
C PRO A 265 16.44 32.89 15.25
N PHE A 266 15.73 31.95 15.86
CA PHE A 266 15.04 32.17 17.13
C PHE A 266 16.01 32.59 18.25
N ARG A 267 15.52 33.37 19.22
CA ARG A 267 16.34 33.93 20.34
C ARG A 267 16.93 32.86 21.25
N LYS A 268 16.33 31.68 21.27
CA LYS A 268 16.77 30.52 22.07
C LYS A 268 16.67 29.27 21.19
N PRO A 269 17.40 28.20 21.56
CA PRO A 269 17.20 26.91 20.93
C PRO A 269 15.71 26.56 20.86
N SER A 270 15.25 26.13 19.72
CA SER A 270 13.84 26.05 19.36
C SER A 270 13.44 24.66 18.96
N THR A 271 12.15 24.37 19.03
CA THR A 271 11.58 23.12 18.58
C THR A 271 10.48 23.35 17.56
N ILE A 272 10.59 22.64 16.43
CA ILE A 272 9.51 22.47 15.45
C ILE A 272 9.01 21.04 15.56
N MET A 273 7.71 20.85 15.76
CA MET A 273 7.11 19.55 16.02
C MET A 273 6.09 19.19 14.94
N PHE A 274 6.28 18.01 14.37
CA PHE A 274 5.31 17.38 13.47
C PHE A 274 4.68 16.18 14.17
N ILE A 275 3.36 16.19 14.31
CA ILE A 275 2.58 15.06 14.82
C ILE A 275 1.89 14.39 13.65
N LEU A 276 2.36 13.21 13.30
CA LEU A 276 1.81 12.36 12.25
C LEU A 276 0.77 11.43 12.87
N GLY A 277 -0.51 11.73 12.61
CA GLY A 277 -1.63 10.87 12.98
C GLY A 277 -1.78 9.71 12.01
N GLU A 278 -2.51 8.69 12.44
CA GLU A 278 -2.80 7.49 11.67
C GLU A 278 -4.32 7.29 11.57
N SER A 279 -4.82 7.10 10.33
CA SER A 279 -6.20 6.71 10.02
C SER A 279 -7.30 7.64 10.59
N ALA A 280 -7.00 8.91 10.85
CA ALA A 280 -7.98 9.87 11.38
C ALA A 280 -8.66 10.63 10.22
N THR A 281 -10.00 10.53 10.16
CA THR A 281 -10.80 11.33 9.22
C THR A 281 -11.39 12.55 9.93
N ARG A 282 -11.26 13.73 9.29
CA ARG A 282 -11.84 14.98 9.83
C ARG A 282 -13.35 14.93 9.98
N ASP A 283 -14.04 14.08 9.22
CA ASP A 283 -15.50 13.96 9.25
C ASP A 283 -16.05 13.47 10.61
N TYR A 284 -15.21 12.85 11.43
CA TYR A 284 -15.53 12.38 12.77
C TYR A 284 -14.84 13.22 13.88
N MET A 285 -14.15 14.30 13.52
CA MET A 285 -13.47 15.19 14.49
C MET A 285 -14.25 16.49 14.67
N SER A 286 -14.72 16.75 15.91
CA SER A 286 -15.53 17.94 16.25
C SER A 286 -14.81 19.28 16.05
N ALA A 287 -13.48 19.27 15.97
CA ALA A 287 -12.68 20.43 15.60
C ALA A 287 -12.79 20.82 14.12
N PHE A 288 -13.22 19.92 13.23
CA PHE A 288 -13.24 20.12 11.78
C PHE A 288 -14.63 19.92 11.15
N SER A 289 -15.54 19.23 11.84
CA SER A 289 -16.86 18.87 11.31
C SER A 289 -17.94 18.94 12.39
N ASP A 290 -19.21 19.11 11.97
CA ASP A 290 -20.35 19.00 12.87
C ASP A 290 -20.59 17.52 13.22
N THR A 291 -20.18 17.11 14.40
CA THR A 291 -20.24 15.73 14.88
C THR A 291 -21.29 15.57 15.98
N LYS A 292 -21.86 14.36 16.14
CA LYS A 292 -22.86 14.07 17.17
C LYS A 292 -22.32 14.16 18.59
N VAL A 293 -21.02 13.95 18.77
CA VAL A 293 -20.32 13.95 20.05
C VAL A 293 -19.01 14.73 19.90
N ASP A 294 -18.56 15.36 20.98
CA ASP A 294 -17.37 16.21 20.98
C ASP A 294 -16.09 15.37 21.05
N THR A 295 -15.66 14.86 19.90
CA THR A 295 -14.54 13.92 19.79
C THR A 295 -13.18 14.57 19.97
N THR A 296 -13.03 15.88 19.67
CA THR A 296 -11.76 16.59 19.72
C THR A 296 -11.91 17.96 20.40
N PRO A 297 -12.33 17.97 21.70
CA PRO A 297 -12.65 19.21 22.42
C PRO A 297 -11.45 20.13 22.59
N TRP A 298 -10.25 19.58 22.81
CA TRP A 298 -9.06 20.40 22.96
C TRP A 298 -8.64 21.07 21.65
N MET A 299 -8.58 20.33 20.55
CA MET A 299 -8.27 20.92 19.24
C MET A 299 -9.28 21.99 18.85
N ARG A 300 -10.58 21.74 19.10
CA ARG A 300 -11.63 22.72 18.82
C ARG A 300 -11.40 24.01 19.59
N THR A 301 -11.09 23.91 20.89
CA THR A 301 -10.78 25.10 21.73
C THR A 301 -9.47 25.76 21.30
N LEU A 302 -8.43 24.97 20.94
CA LEU A 302 -7.16 25.52 20.48
C LEU A 302 -7.33 26.31 19.18
N LEU A 303 -8.18 25.84 18.27
CA LEU A 303 -8.47 26.50 16.98
C LEU A 303 -9.29 27.80 17.12
N GLU A 304 -9.90 28.08 18.29
CA GLU A 304 -10.51 29.39 18.60
C GLU A 304 -9.46 30.49 18.71
N ASP A 305 -8.19 30.14 18.96
CA ASP A 305 -7.06 31.07 18.93
C ASP A 305 -6.56 31.30 17.51
N GLU A 306 -7.32 32.09 16.77
CA GLU A 306 -7.02 32.42 15.38
C GLU A 306 -5.67 33.16 15.18
N LEU A 307 -5.06 33.72 16.26
CA LEU A 307 -3.76 34.35 16.13
C LEU A 307 -2.67 33.30 15.88
N HIS A 308 -2.67 32.25 16.70
CA HIS A 308 -1.63 31.23 16.69
C HIS A 308 -1.98 30.02 15.82
N CYS A 309 -3.27 29.73 15.62
CA CYS A 309 -3.73 28.53 14.97
C CYS A 309 -4.28 28.78 13.56
N THR A 310 -4.09 27.80 12.69
CA THR A 310 -4.74 27.72 11.38
C THR A 310 -5.20 26.29 11.12
N ALA A 311 -6.51 26.12 10.89
CA ALA A 311 -7.08 24.87 10.40
C ALA A 311 -7.21 24.88 8.88
N PHE A 312 -7.06 23.71 8.26
CA PHE A 312 -7.21 23.53 6.82
C PHE A 312 -8.32 22.51 6.53
N PRO A 313 -9.58 22.95 6.48
CA PRO A 313 -10.73 22.07 6.35
C PRO A 313 -10.80 21.34 5.00
N ASN A 314 -10.04 21.78 4.00
CA ASN A 314 -9.98 21.19 2.67
C ASN A 314 -8.69 20.39 2.42
N ALA A 315 -8.13 19.77 3.48
CA ALA A 315 -7.00 18.89 3.37
C ALA A 315 -7.44 17.45 3.04
N TYR A 316 -6.73 16.82 2.11
CA TYR A 316 -6.98 15.44 1.68
C TYR A 316 -5.70 14.62 1.71
N SER A 317 -5.85 13.32 1.93
CA SER A 317 -4.78 12.37 1.69
C SER A 317 -4.68 12.06 0.20
N CYS A 318 -3.46 12.02 -0.32
CA CYS A 318 -3.18 11.66 -1.72
C CYS A 318 -3.45 10.17 -2.02
N HIS A 319 -3.52 9.33 -0.99
CA HIS A 319 -3.84 7.91 -1.10
C HIS A 319 -4.51 7.41 0.19
N VAL A 320 -5.21 6.27 0.15
CA VAL A 320 -5.93 5.69 1.30
C VAL A 320 -5.10 4.67 2.10
N ARG A 321 -3.79 4.65 1.90
CA ARG A 321 -2.86 3.70 2.53
C ARG A 321 -1.60 4.43 2.99
N THR A 322 -1.16 4.15 4.19
CA THR A 322 -0.03 4.78 4.89
C THR A 322 1.24 4.84 4.05
N VAL A 323 1.66 3.72 3.46
CA VAL A 323 2.93 3.64 2.73
C VAL A 323 2.99 4.60 1.54
N GLN A 324 1.96 4.60 0.70
CA GLN A 324 1.87 5.43 -0.50
C GLN A 324 1.75 6.91 -0.16
N VAL A 325 1.15 7.21 0.97
CA VAL A 325 1.08 8.57 1.52
C VAL A 325 2.46 9.01 1.99
N LEU A 326 3.12 8.21 2.83
CA LEU A 326 4.33 8.64 3.50
C LEU A 326 5.57 8.62 2.61
N GLU A 327 5.58 7.85 1.52
CA GLU A 327 6.57 8.00 0.43
C GLU A 327 6.59 9.43 -0.11
N LYS A 328 5.42 10.06 -0.22
CA LYS A 328 5.25 11.41 -0.80
C LYS A 328 5.29 12.49 0.29
N SER A 329 4.57 12.32 1.38
CA SER A 329 4.47 13.35 2.43
C SER A 329 5.80 13.67 3.09
N LEU A 330 6.66 12.67 3.30
CA LEU A 330 7.93 12.86 4.02
C LEU A 330 9.08 13.31 3.11
N THR A 331 8.86 13.38 1.79
CA THR A 331 9.87 13.73 0.79
C THR A 331 9.32 14.73 -0.23
N GLU A 332 10.19 15.30 -1.04
CA GLU A 332 9.81 16.18 -2.16
C GLU A 332 9.08 15.46 -3.29
N PHE A 333 9.03 14.11 -3.26
CA PHE A 333 8.32 13.31 -4.26
C PHE A 333 6.81 13.51 -4.12
N ASN A 334 6.16 14.01 -5.16
CA ASN A 334 4.72 14.26 -5.17
C ASN A 334 4.09 13.89 -6.53
N GLN A 335 2.76 13.96 -6.63
CA GLN A 335 2.01 13.60 -7.84
C GLN A 335 2.14 14.63 -8.97
N TYR A 336 2.61 15.86 -8.70
CA TYR A 336 2.53 17.00 -9.62
C TYR A 336 3.86 17.34 -10.29
N ASP A 337 4.96 17.23 -9.55
CA ASP A 337 6.29 17.59 -10.04
C ASP A 337 7.07 16.38 -10.59
N GLY A 338 6.56 15.16 -10.34
CA GLY A 338 7.25 13.92 -10.73
C GLY A 338 8.41 13.59 -9.78
N GLY A 339 9.35 12.78 -10.26
CA GLY A 339 10.47 12.30 -9.47
C GLY A 339 10.26 10.86 -8.98
N GLU A 340 11.14 10.42 -8.11
CA GLU A 340 11.11 9.10 -7.49
C GLU A 340 11.47 9.22 -6.02
N PHE A 341 10.76 8.53 -5.13
CA PHE A 341 11.01 8.53 -3.69
C PHE A 341 12.51 8.32 -3.35
N PHE A 342 13.17 7.38 -4.03
CA PHE A 342 14.53 6.97 -3.66
C PHE A 342 15.62 7.99 -3.94
N SER A 343 15.36 8.95 -4.82
CA SER A 343 16.28 10.07 -5.13
C SER A 343 15.89 11.37 -4.44
N SER A 344 14.72 11.40 -3.77
CA SER A 344 14.13 12.62 -3.22
C SER A 344 14.70 12.98 -1.85
N CYS A 345 14.85 14.27 -1.59
CA CYS A 345 15.18 14.79 -0.27
C CYS A 345 13.98 14.68 0.67
N SER A 346 14.24 14.44 1.95
CA SER A 346 13.22 14.32 3.00
C SER A 346 13.16 15.58 3.89
N ILE A 347 12.06 15.70 4.64
CA ILE A 347 11.91 16.74 5.69
C ILE A 347 13.02 16.66 6.75
N VAL A 348 13.57 15.47 6.99
CA VAL A 348 14.70 15.24 7.91
C VAL A 348 16.00 15.79 7.30
N ASP A 349 16.21 15.60 6.00
CA ASP A 349 17.37 16.15 5.30
C ASP A 349 17.39 17.69 5.37
N ILE A 350 16.21 18.34 5.25
CA ILE A 350 16.06 19.79 5.44
C ILE A 350 16.43 20.21 6.88
N ALA A 351 15.88 19.52 7.88
CA ALA A 351 16.17 19.80 9.28
C ALA A 351 17.68 19.71 9.59
N HIS A 352 18.37 18.69 9.07
CA HIS A 352 19.82 18.55 9.19
C HIS A 352 20.59 19.71 8.54
N LYS A 353 20.15 20.19 7.37
CA LYS A 353 20.79 21.34 6.71
C LYS A 353 20.62 22.63 7.49
N LEU A 354 19.55 22.75 8.28
CA LEU A 354 19.34 23.86 9.19
C LEU A 354 20.11 23.70 10.51
N GLY A 355 20.83 22.60 10.71
CA GLY A 355 21.57 22.30 11.94
C GLY A 355 20.70 21.84 13.09
N MET A 356 19.44 21.51 12.82
CA MET A 356 18.50 20.97 13.84
C MET A 356 18.83 19.52 14.13
N LYS A 357 18.64 19.11 15.40
CA LYS A 357 18.68 17.71 15.80
C LYS A 357 17.33 17.07 15.51
N ALA A 358 17.34 16.10 14.59
CA ALA A 358 16.13 15.41 14.18
C ALA A 358 15.81 14.21 15.06
N HIS A 359 14.59 14.12 15.55
CA HIS A 359 14.07 13.02 16.35
C HIS A 359 12.82 12.43 15.68
N CYS A 360 12.77 11.13 15.52
CA CYS A 360 11.58 10.43 15.04
C CYS A 360 11.17 9.36 16.05
N TYR A 361 10.03 9.57 16.71
CA TYR A 361 9.45 8.68 17.72
C TYR A 361 8.15 8.10 17.19
N SER A 362 8.08 6.79 17.06
CA SER A 362 6.92 6.08 16.49
C SER A 362 6.32 5.10 17.48
N ASN A 363 5.00 5.14 17.65
CA ASN A 363 4.24 4.11 18.36
C ASN A 363 3.79 2.97 17.43
N GLN A 364 4.40 2.83 16.26
CA GLN A 364 4.13 1.74 15.34
C GLN A 364 5.25 0.70 15.35
N GLY A 365 5.03 -0.44 14.67
CA GLY A 365 6.00 -1.51 14.59
C GLY A 365 7.23 -1.15 13.75
N TYR A 366 8.41 -1.50 14.23
CA TYR A 366 9.61 -1.57 13.40
C TYR A 366 9.66 -2.93 12.70
N VAL A 367 9.56 -2.95 11.40
CA VAL A 367 9.58 -4.19 10.61
C VAL A 367 11.01 -4.45 10.12
N GLY A 368 11.87 -4.85 11.02
CA GLY A 368 13.18 -5.45 10.85
C GLY A 368 13.91 -5.21 9.52
N ASP A 369 14.15 -6.28 8.76
CA ASP A 369 14.95 -6.24 7.53
C ASP A 369 14.25 -5.64 6.29
N VAL A 370 12.99 -5.24 6.41
CA VAL A 370 12.21 -4.64 5.31
C VAL A 370 11.85 -3.20 5.68
N ASP A 371 12.71 -2.27 5.28
CA ASP A 371 12.48 -0.86 5.52
C ASP A 371 11.27 -0.33 4.73
N THR A 372 10.40 0.38 5.43
CA THR A 372 9.31 1.16 4.83
C THR A 372 9.82 2.57 4.47
N PRO A 373 9.15 3.34 3.62
CA PRO A 373 9.50 4.74 3.39
C PRO A 373 9.58 5.55 4.69
N VAL A 374 8.65 5.31 5.62
CA VAL A 374 8.68 5.91 6.96
C VAL A 374 9.95 5.51 7.71
N THR A 375 10.23 4.23 7.76
CA THR A 375 11.42 3.69 8.43
C THR A 375 12.70 4.20 7.77
N LEU A 376 12.72 4.32 6.43
CA LEU A 376 13.86 4.84 5.68
C LEU A 376 14.14 6.30 6.05
N VAL A 377 13.11 7.15 6.01
CA VAL A 377 13.24 8.57 6.39
C VAL A 377 13.54 8.70 7.88
N ALA A 378 12.81 8.01 8.75
CA ALA A 378 13.03 8.04 10.19
C ALA A 378 14.44 7.61 10.59
N ASN A 379 15.01 6.59 9.92
CA ASN A 379 16.39 6.12 10.18
C ASN A 379 17.48 7.11 9.73
N THR A 380 17.13 8.17 8.99
CA THR A 380 18.08 9.26 8.72
C THR A 380 18.11 10.30 9.84
N SER A 381 17.16 10.24 10.81
CA SER A 381 17.16 11.12 11.98
C SER A 381 18.31 10.81 12.93
N ASP A 382 18.75 11.80 13.73
CA ASP A 382 19.79 11.61 14.76
C ASP A 382 19.34 10.62 15.83
N VAL A 383 18.05 10.63 16.14
CA VAL A 383 17.42 9.68 17.09
C VAL A 383 16.14 9.14 16.48
N ALA A 384 16.09 7.83 16.28
CA ALA A 384 14.88 7.14 15.83
C ALA A 384 14.49 6.04 16.83
N LYS A 385 13.25 6.07 17.33
CA LYS A 385 12.74 5.09 18.31
C LYS A 385 11.37 4.57 17.91
N TRP A 386 11.18 3.28 18.09
CA TRP A 386 9.91 2.57 17.91
C TRP A 386 9.54 1.85 19.19
N THR A 387 8.27 1.92 19.58
CA THR A 387 7.77 1.26 20.80
C THR A 387 7.66 -0.24 20.64
N MET A 388 7.52 -0.74 19.40
CA MET A 388 7.32 -2.15 19.05
C MET A 388 8.58 -2.79 18.46
N GLN A 389 9.75 -2.44 18.98
CA GLN A 389 11.02 -3.05 18.60
C GLN A 389 11.20 -4.39 19.31
N ASP A 390 11.38 -5.50 18.57
CA ASP A 390 11.79 -6.84 19.07
C ASP A 390 10.84 -7.63 20.00
N LYS A 391 9.56 -7.29 20.14
CA LYS A 391 8.68 -7.99 21.10
C LYS A 391 7.45 -8.61 20.44
N ALA A 392 7.61 -9.79 19.89
CA ALA A 392 6.58 -10.59 19.21
C ALA A 392 5.29 -10.87 20.02
N ASN A 393 5.23 -10.54 21.31
CA ASN A 393 4.14 -10.89 22.23
C ASN A 393 3.64 -9.72 23.09
N GLN A 394 4.00 -8.48 22.79
CA GLN A 394 3.51 -7.32 23.55
C GLN A 394 2.32 -6.67 22.84
N LYS A 395 1.29 -6.30 23.61
CA LYS A 395 0.22 -5.43 23.18
C LYS A 395 0.83 -4.08 22.79
N THR A 396 0.43 -3.50 21.65
CA THR A 396 0.84 -2.14 21.25
C THR A 396 0.53 -1.17 22.41
N PRO A 397 1.51 -0.40 22.90
CA PRO A 397 1.24 0.60 23.92
C PRO A 397 0.32 1.69 23.35
N TYR A 398 -0.30 2.46 24.22
CA TYR A 398 -1.05 3.64 23.82
C TYR A 398 -0.11 4.80 23.48
N ASP A 399 -0.56 5.71 22.63
CA ASP A 399 0.30 6.79 22.07
C ASP A 399 0.94 7.70 23.15
N GLU A 400 0.37 7.76 24.33
CA GLU A 400 0.95 8.51 25.45
C GLU A 400 2.37 8.06 25.85
N VAL A 401 2.78 6.84 25.47
CA VAL A 401 4.15 6.32 25.71
C VAL A 401 5.22 7.19 25.04
N LEU A 402 4.87 7.91 23.98
CA LEU A 402 5.81 8.81 23.30
C LEU A 402 6.23 10.00 24.16
N LEU A 403 5.49 10.33 25.23
CA LEU A 403 5.92 11.34 26.21
C LEU A 403 7.24 10.96 26.90
N ASP A 404 7.44 9.66 27.18
CA ASP A 404 8.67 9.19 27.82
C ASP A 404 9.91 9.46 26.95
N TYR A 405 9.74 9.55 25.63
CA TYR A 405 10.83 9.89 24.72
C TYR A 405 11.08 11.40 24.62
N LEU A 406 10.08 12.24 24.89
CA LEU A 406 10.25 13.69 24.89
C LEU A 406 11.15 14.15 26.05
N ASP A 407 11.17 13.44 27.18
CA ASP A 407 12.07 13.72 28.32
C ASP A 407 13.56 13.58 27.93
N GLU A 408 13.87 12.89 26.86
CA GLU A 408 15.25 12.68 26.38
C GLU A 408 15.72 13.76 25.39
N VAL A 409 14.84 14.65 24.96
CA VAL A 409 15.15 15.70 24.00
C VAL A 409 15.95 16.82 24.69
N ASP A 410 17.11 17.14 24.16
CA ASP A 410 17.98 18.18 24.70
C ASP A 410 17.41 19.58 24.37
N PRO A 411 16.88 20.33 25.37
CA PRO A 411 16.28 21.64 25.14
C PRO A 411 17.32 22.75 24.83
N THR A 412 18.62 22.43 24.88
CA THR A 412 19.70 23.36 24.55
C THR A 412 20.08 23.33 23.06
N LYS A 413 19.38 22.54 22.25
CA LYS A 413 19.56 22.38 20.81
C LYS A 413 18.31 22.81 20.06
N ASP A 414 18.49 23.21 18.82
CA ASP A 414 17.38 23.30 17.89
C ASP A 414 16.93 21.88 17.51
N ASN A 415 15.63 21.59 17.69
CA ASN A 415 15.09 20.26 17.52
C ASN A 415 13.99 20.23 16.45
N PHE A 416 14.01 19.19 15.62
CA PHE A 416 12.89 18.80 14.80
C PHE A 416 12.34 17.48 15.33
N LEU A 417 11.09 17.50 15.81
CA LEU A 417 10.42 16.34 16.39
C LEU A 417 9.37 15.79 15.44
N VAL A 418 9.43 14.50 15.13
CA VAL A 418 8.37 13.76 14.45
C VAL A 418 7.78 12.76 15.43
N LEU A 419 6.50 12.91 15.79
CA LEU A 419 5.75 11.99 16.64
C LEU A 419 4.76 11.23 15.78
N HIS A 420 5.03 9.94 15.52
CA HIS A 420 4.19 9.09 14.68
C HIS A 420 3.31 8.20 15.54
N LEU A 421 2.01 8.46 15.49
CA LEU A 421 1.01 7.82 16.34
C LEU A 421 0.54 6.48 15.78
N MET A 422 0.01 5.61 16.64
CA MET A 422 -0.89 4.52 16.25
C MET A 422 -2.31 5.08 15.99
N GLY A 423 -2.62 6.20 16.61
CA GLY A 423 -3.79 7.04 16.36
C GLY A 423 -5.12 6.30 16.33
N ASN A 424 -5.81 6.46 15.21
CA ASN A 424 -7.14 5.89 14.98
C ASN A 424 -7.10 4.67 14.04
N HIS A 425 -5.99 3.89 14.04
CA HIS A 425 -5.86 2.68 13.26
C HIS A 425 -6.97 1.66 13.59
N PHE A 426 -7.44 0.91 12.60
CA PHE A 426 -8.51 -0.06 12.75
C PHE A 426 -8.33 -0.99 13.96
N ASN A 427 -9.45 -1.52 14.51
CA ASN A 427 -9.64 -2.05 15.86
C ASN A 427 -9.55 -0.95 16.92
N PHE A 428 -10.32 0.09 16.70
CA PHE A 428 -10.39 1.31 17.51
C PHE A 428 -10.43 1.09 19.02
N ILE A 429 -11.10 0.02 19.48
CA ILE A 429 -11.16 -0.36 20.91
C ILE A 429 -9.78 -0.62 21.53
N ASN A 430 -8.77 -0.93 20.70
CA ASN A 430 -7.41 -1.16 21.15
C ASN A 430 -6.54 0.12 21.13
N ARG A 431 -7.10 1.25 20.70
CA ARG A 431 -6.34 2.50 20.51
C ARG A 431 -6.39 3.43 21.72
N TYR A 432 -7.19 3.11 22.72
CA TYR A 432 -7.30 3.89 23.95
C TYR A 432 -7.46 2.98 25.17
N PRO A 433 -7.02 3.41 26.36
CA PRO A 433 -7.22 2.64 27.59
C PRO A 433 -8.69 2.71 28.03
N GLU A 434 -9.21 1.62 28.61
CA GLU A 434 -10.62 1.51 29.01
C GLU A 434 -11.08 2.65 29.93
N TYR A 435 -10.20 3.15 30.79
CA TYR A 435 -10.54 4.29 31.69
C TYR A 435 -10.73 5.63 30.94
N CYS A 436 -10.33 5.71 29.68
CA CYS A 436 -10.56 6.86 28.79
C CYS A 436 -11.81 6.73 27.93
N ARG A 437 -12.59 5.65 28.08
CA ARG A 437 -13.85 5.47 27.37
C ARG A 437 -14.85 6.54 27.77
N MET A 438 -15.34 7.31 26.81
CA MET A 438 -16.32 8.37 27.02
C MET A 438 -17.73 7.93 26.65
N TRP A 439 -17.88 7.12 25.61
CA TRP A 439 -19.17 6.72 25.06
C TRP A 439 -19.30 5.20 24.92
N GLY A 440 -20.51 4.71 25.07
CA GLY A 440 -20.83 3.29 24.93
C GLY A 440 -20.31 2.42 26.07
N LYS A 441 -20.51 1.11 25.93
CA LYS A 441 -19.99 0.09 26.83
C LYS A 441 -19.14 -0.90 26.03
N ALA A 442 -18.11 -1.47 26.63
CA ALA A 442 -17.20 -2.40 25.95
C ALA A 442 -17.94 -3.64 25.42
N GLU A 443 -18.99 -4.09 26.12
CA GLU A 443 -19.80 -5.25 25.74
C GLU A 443 -20.74 -4.98 24.54
N GLU A 444 -21.03 -3.70 24.29
CA GLU A 444 -21.91 -3.25 23.19
C GLU A 444 -21.05 -2.65 22.08
N TYR A 445 -20.13 -3.46 21.50
CA TYR A 445 -19.18 -3.01 20.50
C TYR A 445 -19.86 -2.42 19.25
N ASP A 446 -19.54 -1.14 18.98
CA ASP A 446 -19.93 -0.42 17.77
C ASP A 446 -18.74 0.37 17.22
N ASN A 447 -18.38 0.14 15.96
CA ASN A 447 -17.21 0.75 15.34
C ASN A 447 -17.20 2.28 15.38
N VAL A 448 -18.35 2.93 15.23
CA VAL A 448 -18.46 4.40 15.26
C VAL A 448 -18.17 4.92 16.66
N THR A 449 -18.75 4.30 17.67
CA THR A 449 -18.52 4.65 19.08
C THR A 449 -17.06 4.44 19.46
N GLU A 450 -16.45 3.32 19.06
CA GLU A 450 -15.04 3.04 19.33
C GLU A 450 -14.11 4.00 18.60
N CYS A 451 -14.43 4.38 17.35
CA CYS A 451 -13.72 5.42 16.61
C CYS A 451 -13.77 6.77 17.34
N ASN A 452 -14.95 7.17 17.83
CA ASN A 452 -15.11 8.41 18.58
C ASN A 452 -14.26 8.42 19.87
N ASN A 453 -14.24 7.31 20.62
CA ASN A 453 -13.41 7.16 21.82
C ASN A 453 -11.92 7.22 21.47
N SER A 454 -11.49 6.59 20.38
CA SER A 454 -10.11 6.62 19.90
C SER A 454 -9.68 8.05 19.53
N LEU A 455 -10.52 8.79 18.78
CA LEU A 455 -10.24 10.20 18.43
C LEU A 455 -10.18 11.10 19.66
N HIS A 456 -11.06 10.89 20.64
CA HIS A 456 -11.05 11.64 21.89
C HIS A 456 -9.77 11.43 22.70
N TYR A 457 -9.30 10.19 22.75
CA TYR A 457 -8.03 9.85 23.39
C TYR A 457 -6.83 10.44 22.62
N THR A 458 -6.85 10.40 21.30
CA THR A 458 -5.82 11.02 20.45
C THR A 458 -5.74 12.53 20.67
N ASP A 459 -6.89 13.23 20.76
CA ASP A 459 -6.96 14.66 21.06
C ASP A 459 -6.30 14.98 22.41
N ALA A 460 -6.65 14.23 23.47
CA ALA A 460 -6.08 14.39 24.80
C ALA A 460 -4.57 14.08 24.83
N THR A 461 -4.11 13.13 24.03
CA THR A 461 -2.69 12.76 23.95
C THR A 461 -1.88 13.84 23.22
N ILE A 462 -2.38 14.35 22.10
CA ILE A 462 -1.75 15.46 21.36
C ILE A 462 -1.65 16.71 22.24
N LYS A 463 -2.69 17.01 23.06
CA LYS A 463 -2.65 18.07 24.06
C LYS A 463 -1.42 17.93 24.97
N ARG A 464 -1.17 16.72 25.50
CA ARG A 464 -0.05 16.48 26.41
C ARG A 464 1.31 16.68 25.72
N PHE A 465 1.46 16.25 24.47
CA PHE A 465 2.67 16.52 23.69
C PHE A 465 2.89 18.01 23.47
N PHE A 466 1.84 18.73 23.10
CA PHE A 466 1.89 20.17 22.88
C PHE A 466 2.27 20.92 24.15
N GLU A 467 1.61 20.65 25.28
CA GLU A 467 1.88 21.29 26.54
C GLU A 467 3.31 21.01 27.01
N TYR A 468 3.78 19.76 26.91
CA TYR A 468 5.15 19.38 27.23
C TYR A 468 6.17 20.14 26.38
N ALA A 469 6.01 20.12 25.07
CA ALA A 469 6.96 20.77 24.16
C ALA A 469 6.96 22.30 24.34
N LYS A 470 5.80 22.90 24.61
CA LYS A 470 5.68 24.35 24.92
C LYS A 470 6.38 24.73 26.21
N GLU A 471 6.24 23.93 27.26
CA GLU A 471 6.81 24.19 28.57
C GLU A 471 8.32 23.91 28.63
N HIS A 472 8.78 22.82 28.01
CA HIS A 472 10.15 22.30 28.22
C HIS A 472 11.08 22.43 27.02
N LEU A 473 10.55 22.55 25.78
CA LEU A 473 11.34 22.46 24.56
C LEU A 473 11.30 23.73 23.70
N ASN A 474 10.81 24.83 24.20
CA ASN A 474 10.65 26.10 23.46
C ASN A 474 9.99 25.88 22.08
N LEU A 475 8.78 25.30 22.10
CA LEU A 475 8.01 25.00 20.88
C LEU A 475 7.70 26.28 20.10
N GLN A 476 8.11 26.35 18.84
CA GLN A 476 7.88 27.48 17.95
C GLN A 476 6.79 27.20 16.91
N ALA A 477 6.73 25.98 16.40
CA ALA A 477 5.68 25.55 15.50
C ALA A 477 5.28 24.11 15.77
N MET A 478 3.96 23.83 15.66
CA MET A 478 3.41 22.48 15.65
C MET A 478 2.56 22.31 14.38
N VAL A 479 2.75 21.18 13.70
CA VAL A 479 1.88 20.74 12.60
C VAL A 479 1.30 19.39 12.97
N TYR A 480 -0.02 19.26 12.88
CA TYR A 480 -0.73 17.98 13.02
C TYR A 480 -1.41 17.62 11.71
N MET A 481 -1.20 16.39 11.24
CA MET A 481 -1.83 15.86 10.04
C MET A 481 -2.01 14.35 10.23
N SER A 482 -3.12 13.78 9.74
CA SER A 482 -3.23 12.33 9.58
C SER A 482 -2.72 11.90 8.21
N ASP A 483 -2.17 10.68 8.14
CA ASP A 483 -1.74 10.08 6.88
C ASP A 483 -2.92 9.88 5.92
N HIS A 484 -3.99 9.22 6.35
CA HIS A 484 -5.26 9.07 5.65
C HIS A 484 -6.42 8.99 6.64
N GLY A 485 -7.64 8.92 6.14
CA GLY A 485 -8.83 8.68 6.95
C GLY A 485 -9.18 7.19 7.04
N CYS A 486 -10.17 6.88 7.88
CA CYS A 486 -10.75 5.57 7.99
C CYS A 486 -12.26 5.68 8.19
N THR A 487 -13.04 4.99 7.36
CA THR A 487 -14.51 4.91 7.50
C THR A 487 -14.87 3.92 8.60
N PRO A 488 -15.41 4.35 9.75
CA PRO A 488 -15.71 3.44 10.86
C PRO A 488 -16.78 2.41 10.51
N THR A 489 -17.74 2.77 9.68
CA THR A 489 -18.85 1.89 9.27
C THR A 489 -18.42 0.80 8.30
N ASN A 490 -17.33 0.99 7.56
CA ASN A 490 -16.80 0.05 6.58
C ASN A 490 -15.26 0.00 6.56
N SER A 491 -14.67 -0.01 7.72
CA SER A 491 -13.23 0.11 7.97
C SER A 491 -12.32 -0.90 7.22
N ARG A 492 -12.91 -1.97 6.65
CA ARG A 492 -12.18 -3.01 5.88
C ARG A 492 -12.28 -2.85 4.36
N ARG A 493 -13.18 -2.00 3.87
CA ARG A 493 -13.32 -1.68 2.46
C ARG A 493 -12.85 -0.24 2.24
N ARG A 494 -11.56 -0.07 2.06
CA ARG A 494 -10.98 1.20 1.62
C ARG A 494 -11.23 1.32 0.11
N THR A 495 -12.46 1.66 -0.27
CA THR A 495 -12.72 1.97 -1.68
C THR A 495 -12.13 3.35 -1.97
N PRO A 496 -11.33 3.49 -3.02
CA PRO A 496 -10.71 4.77 -3.40
C PRO A 496 -11.72 5.90 -3.61
N THR A 497 -12.96 5.55 -3.96
CA THR A 497 -14.08 6.50 -4.18
C THR A 497 -14.82 6.90 -2.92
N ASP A 498 -14.49 6.31 -1.76
CA ASP A 498 -15.02 6.74 -0.46
C ASP A 498 -14.11 7.82 0.13
N PHE A 499 -14.41 9.08 -0.18
CA PHE A 499 -13.60 10.23 0.21
C PHE A 499 -13.47 10.42 1.73
N VAL A 500 -14.29 9.78 2.56
CA VAL A 500 -14.09 9.74 4.02
C VAL A 500 -12.71 9.18 4.37
N ASN A 501 -12.19 8.24 3.57
CA ASN A 501 -10.85 7.69 3.74
C ASN A 501 -9.73 8.64 3.29
N SER A 502 -10.06 9.72 2.56
CA SER A 502 -9.09 10.70 2.07
C SER A 502 -9.23 12.06 2.75
N ARG A 503 -10.37 12.37 3.40
CA ARG A 503 -10.56 13.62 4.13
C ARG A 503 -9.82 13.56 5.45
N ILE A 504 -8.73 14.32 5.58
CA ILE A 504 -7.85 14.30 6.75
C ILE A 504 -7.88 15.61 7.53
N PRO A 505 -7.62 15.60 8.85
CA PRO A 505 -7.32 16.81 9.59
C PRO A 505 -5.94 17.35 9.19
N LEU A 506 -5.83 18.67 9.11
CA LEU A 506 -4.57 19.41 9.03
C LEU A 506 -4.73 20.70 9.82
N MET A 507 -3.79 20.94 10.75
CA MET A 507 -3.72 22.20 11.49
C MET A 507 -2.27 22.57 11.81
N THR A 508 -2.04 23.87 11.99
CA THR A 508 -0.79 24.43 12.47
C THR A 508 -1.03 25.27 13.73
N TRP A 509 -0.06 25.27 14.63
CA TRP A 509 0.07 26.21 15.74
C TRP A 509 1.45 26.84 15.68
N LEU A 510 1.53 28.17 15.89
CA LEU A 510 2.75 28.99 15.81
C LEU A 510 2.87 29.84 17.06
N SER A 511 4.07 30.00 17.62
CA SER A 511 4.35 30.84 18.79
C SER A 511 4.31 32.34 18.45
N ASP A 512 4.24 33.20 19.49
CA ASP A 512 4.41 34.65 19.30
C ASP A 512 5.73 35.00 18.60
N GLU A 513 6.84 34.34 19.01
CA GLU A 513 8.14 34.57 18.43
C GLU A 513 8.20 34.13 16.96
N TYR A 514 7.57 33.00 16.62
CA TYR A 514 7.46 32.57 15.22
C TYR A 514 6.68 33.58 14.37
N ILE A 515 5.56 34.09 14.91
CA ILE A 515 4.71 35.08 14.22
C ILE A 515 5.49 36.38 13.95
N ASP A 516 6.29 36.82 14.92
CA ASP A 516 7.11 38.02 14.80
C ASP A 516 8.23 37.89 13.77
N ILE A 517 8.88 36.72 13.72
CA ILE A 517 10.05 36.47 12.84
C ILE A 517 9.61 36.12 11.42
N HIS A 518 8.50 35.39 11.25
CA HIS A 518 8.04 34.84 9.97
C HIS A 518 6.64 35.36 9.54
N PRO A 519 6.39 36.70 9.55
CA PRO A 519 5.03 37.25 9.31
C PRO A 519 4.47 36.91 7.92
N GLU A 520 5.33 36.75 6.90
CA GLU A 520 4.89 36.38 5.55
C GLU A 520 4.37 34.93 5.49
N ARG A 521 4.99 34.01 6.23
CA ARG A 521 4.55 32.61 6.32
C ARG A 521 3.23 32.50 7.04
N VAL A 522 3.08 33.24 8.14
CA VAL A 522 1.82 33.32 8.89
C VAL A 522 0.69 33.88 8.03
N ALA A 523 0.95 34.98 7.31
CA ALA A 523 -0.03 35.57 6.40
C ALA A 523 -0.44 34.60 5.28
N ALA A 524 0.53 33.87 4.71
CA ALA A 524 0.29 32.88 3.67
C ALA A 524 -0.56 31.70 4.18
N LEU A 525 -0.23 31.11 5.35
CA LEU A 525 -1.01 30.04 5.97
C LEU A 525 -2.47 30.45 6.18
N LYS A 526 -2.70 31.65 6.73
CA LYS A 526 -4.05 32.18 6.96
C LYS A 526 -4.80 32.45 5.64
N SER A 527 -4.14 33.05 4.67
CA SER A 527 -4.72 33.32 3.35
C SER A 527 -5.08 32.02 2.59
N ASN A 528 -4.30 30.97 2.79
CA ASN A 528 -4.47 29.69 2.12
C ASN A 528 -5.32 28.68 2.93
N SER A 529 -5.82 29.03 4.12
CA SER A 529 -6.50 28.11 5.05
C SER A 529 -7.70 27.39 4.42
N ASN A 530 -8.44 28.05 3.53
CA ASN A 530 -9.62 27.50 2.86
C ASN A 530 -9.31 26.89 1.46
N LYS A 531 -8.03 26.87 1.05
CA LYS A 531 -7.65 26.24 -0.21
C LYS A 531 -7.61 24.71 -0.08
N TYR A 532 -7.86 24.05 -1.21
CA TYR A 532 -7.73 22.60 -1.30
C TYR A 532 -6.25 22.19 -1.32
N TRP A 533 -5.94 21.06 -0.70
CA TRP A 533 -4.58 20.58 -0.54
C TRP A 533 -4.56 19.05 -0.39
N THR A 534 -3.48 18.41 -0.84
CA THR A 534 -3.22 16.98 -0.66
C THR A 534 -1.89 16.77 0.06
N ASN A 535 -1.82 15.73 0.91
CA ASN A 535 -0.68 15.55 1.81
C ASN A 535 0.62 15.06 1.14
N ASP A 536 0.61 14.77 -0.14
CA ASP A 536 1.85 14.63 -0.92
C ASP A 536 2.59 15.98 -1.14
N LEU A 537 1.96 17.10 -0.79
CA LEU A 537 2.57 18.43 -0.73
C LEU A 537 3.04 18.82 0.68
N PHE A 538 3.11 17.85 1.60
CA PHE A 538 3.48 18.12 2.99
C PHE A 538 4.95 18.52 3.14
N TYR A 539 5.85 17.93 2.36
CA TYR A 539 7.26 18.36 2.32
C TYR A 539 7.38 19.86 2.03
N GLU A 540 6.63 20.35 1.07
CA GLU A 540 6.61 21.76 0.68
C GLU A 540 6.00 22.66 1.78
N LEU A 541 4.97 22.18 2.46
CA LEU A 541 4.43 22.86 3.64
C LEU A 541 5.50 23.00 4.72
N MET A 542 6.25 21.93 5.01
CA MET A 542 7.32 21.95 6.02
C MET A 542 8.49 22.84 5.60
N CYS A 543 8.89 22.86 4.33
CA CYS A 543 9.88 23.81 3.81
C CYS A 543 9.44 25.27 4.06
N GLY A 544 8.15 25.57 3.90
CA GLY A 544 7.59 26.87 4.22
C GLY A 544 7.54 27.15 5.74
N ILE A 545 7.25 26.15 6.58
CA ILE A 545 7.28 26.28 8.06
C ILE A 545 8.72 26.48 8.56
N PHE A 546 9.70 25.80 7.99
CA PHE A 546 11.12 26.05 8.26
C PHE A 546 11.61 27.41 7.72
N ASP A 547 10.83 28.04 6.86
CA ASP A 547 11.15 29.30 6.16
C ASP A 547 12.50 29.28 5.48
N ILE A 548 12.62 28.42 4.49
CA ILE A 548 13.86 28.19 3.76
C ILE A 548 13.78 28.63 2.29
N GLU A 549 14.97 28.88 1.74
CA GLU A 549 15.22 28.93 0.30
C GLU A 549 16.02 27.69 -0.11
N SER A 550 15.54 26.99 -1.14
CA SER A 550 16.20 25.80 -1.68
C SER A 550 15.78 25.55 -3.13
N ASP A 551 16.65 24.95 -3.91
CA ASP A 551 16.34 24.40 -5.24
C ASP A 551 15.44 23.13 -5.16
N HIS A 552 15.28 22.56 -3.98
CA HIS A 552 14.38 21.46 -3.63
C HIS A 552 13.07 21.94 -2.96
N PHE A 553 12.72 23.22 -3.09
CA PHE A 553 11.49 23.80 -2.54
C PHE A 553 10.63 24.45 -3.62
N ASN A 554 9.50 23.82 -3.97
CA ASN A 554 8.52 24.40 -4.89
C ASN A 554 7.49 25.25 -4.14
N LYS A 555 7.71 26.54 -4.06
CA LYS A 555 6.83 27.49 -3.35
C LYS A 555 5.37 27.44 -3.79
N LYS A 556 5.10 27.07 -5.05
CA LYS A 556 3.72 26.94 -5.58
C LYS A 556 2.94 25.79 -4.98
N ASN A 557 3.62 24.84 -4.36
CA ASN A 557 3.03 23.68 -3.70
C ASN A 557 2.84 23.87 -2.19
N SER A 558 3.35 24.96 -1.61
CA SER A 558 3.35 25.20 -0.16
C SER A 558 2.20 26.08 0.29
N LEU A 559 1.34 25.59 1.19
CA LEU A 559 0.32 26.42 1.87
C LEU A 559 0.93 27.54 2.70
N ALA A 560 2.20 27.43 3.12
CA ALA A 560 2.94 28.46 3.84
C ALA A 560 3.60 29.49 2.89
N HIS A 561 3.21 29.52 1.61
CA HIS A 561 3.72 30.50 0.64
C HIS A 561 2.58 31.17 -0.14
N ALA A 562 2.74 32.46 -0.44
CA ALA A 562 1.73 33.26 -1.16
C ALA A 562 1.48 32.75 -2.59
N ASP A 563 2.48 32.09 -3.19
CA ASP A 563 2.41 31.55 -4.56
C ASP A 563 1.64 30.23 -4.66
N TYR A 564 1.07 29.71 -3.57
CA TYR A 564 0.30 28.46 -3.60
C TYR A 564 -0.78 28.49 -4.68
N CYS A 565 -0.71 27.58 -5.64
CA CYS A 565 -1.49 27.70 -6.87
C CYS A 565 -2.54 26.59 -7.06
N HIS A 566 -2.58 25.57 -6.23
CA HIS A 566 -3.50 24.46 -6.43
C HIS A 566 -4.95 24.81 -6.12
N THR A 567 -5.84 24.22 -6.89
CA THR A 567 -7.29 24.33 -6.76
C THR A 567 -7.91 22.92 -6.68
N ARG A 568 -9.20 22.84 -6.35
CA ARG A 568 -9.94 21.57 -6.33
C ARG A 568 -9.87 20.82 -7.67
N GLU A 569 -9.83 21.58 -8.78
CA GLU A 569 -9.77 21.03 -10.15
C GLU A 569 -8.40 20.47 -10.51
N SER A 570 -7.32 21.04 -9.94
CA SER A 570 -5.95 20.62 -10.24
C SER A 570 -5.46 19.47 -9.38
N LEU A 571 -6.11 19.25 -8.22
CA LEU A 571 -5.68 18.24 -7.27
C LEU A 571 -6.33 16.87 -7.53
N THR A 572 -5.54 15.83 -7.28
CA THR A 572 -5.93 14.43 -7.47
C THR A 572 -5.52 13.57 -6.28
N ILE A 573 -6.14 12.41 -6.15
CA ILE A 573 -5.74 11.34 -5.24
C ILE A 573 -5.52 10.04 -6.02
N MET A 574 -5.03 9.01 -5.38
CA MET A 574 -4.77 7.70 -5.97
C MET A 574 -3.87 7.79 -7.21
N GLU A 575 -2.73 8.49 -7.06
CA GLU A 575 -1.72 8.62 -8.12
C GLU A 575 -2.25 9.27 -9.42
N GLY A 576 -3.15 10.23 -9.28
CA GLY A 576 -3.74 10.96 -10.41
C GLY A 576 -5.03 10.34 -10.96
N GLU A 577 -5.48 9.21 -10.43
CA GLU A 577 -6.65 8.49 -10.95
C GLU A 577 -7.99 9.15 -10.63
N ILE A 578 -8.09 9.83 -9.47
CA ILE A 578 -9.35 10.42 -8.97
C ILE A 578 -9.15 11.91 -8.72
N LYS A 579 -10.00 12.74 -9.28
CA LYS A 579 -9.98 14.19 -9.04
C LYS A 579 -10.72 14.55 -7.76
N LEU A 580 -10.25 15.56 -7.05
CA LEU A 580 -10.98 16.06 -5.87
C LEU A 580 -12.37 16.62 -6.21
N THR A 581 -12.61 17.01 -7.45
CA THR A 581 -13.94 17.43 -7.92
C THR A 581 -14.98 16.30 -7.91
N GLU A 582 -14.56 15.05 -7.78
CA GLU A 582 -15.46 13.89 -7.67
C GLU A 582 -15.99 13.71 -6.22
N ASP A 583 -15.41 14.40 -5.24
CA ASP A 583 -15.94 14.45 -3.88
C ASP A 583 -17.20 15.33 -3.85
N ASN A 584 -18.33 14.74 -3.45
CA ASN A 584 -19.64 15.41 -3.37
C ASN A 584 -20.01 15.82 -1.93
N GLY A 585 -19.10 15.64 -0.96
CA GLY A 585 -19.32 15.95 0.46
C GLY A 585 -18.72 17.25 0.92
#